data_e7c526ef2ab8250650799520ad5a5330
#
_entry.id   e7c526ef2ab8250650799520ad5a5330
#
_cell.length_a   1.000
_cell.length_b   1.000
_cell.length_c   1.000
_cell.angle_alpha   90.00
_cell.angle_beta   90.00
_cell.angle_gamma   90.00
#
_symmetry.space_group_name_H-M   'P 1'
#
loop_
_entity.id
_entity.type
_entity.pdbx_description
1 polymer ?
#
loop_
_entity_poly.entity_id
_entity_poly.type
_entity_poly.pdbx_seq_one_letter_code
_entity_poly.pdbx_strand_id
1 'polypeptide(L)'
;MKKIIAALLAFAMLFSLCACGGTNNDNKTNDETRVVTDACGREVTIPETVKSVICVGVGSLRFTTYMDALDLLVGVEENELGVGAQKPFAYLHQDVWEKLPQTGNNGETYDEQIISANPDVIIAQMDKDTADAYQKKTGIPVVTIPMVEGLLDDAVFDMINLLGEVYGKQDRAKELTDYLTAMKQDIADRVAKVDKDKIPSVYVSGVSFKGAHGFEGTEAGYAPLAALKGNNIADATGKSGAFDMDIEQVLKVDPDYIFVDTSNLDLVKQQYAENPAFYNSLTAVKENRVFSQISFRFCATNVELALADMYYMATVIYPDAFADVDPVAKANEIFKMFLGADDFYSTLNEAGYSFGPVDITK
;
A
#
# COMPACT_ATOMS: atom_id res chain seq x y z
N MET A 1 40.45 -55.01 -4.66
CA MET A 1 39.40 -54.63 -5.60
C MET A 1 38.18 -55.61 -5.65
N LYS A 2 38.25 -56.78 -5.05
CA LYS A 2 37.10 -57.74 -5.06
C LYS A 2 36.13 -57.60 -3.87
N LYS A 3 36.44 -56.78 -2.86
CA LYS A 3 35.57 -56.53 -1.69
C LYS A 3 34.70 -55.25 -1.73
N ILE A 4 34.93 -54.37 -2.74
CA ILE A 4 34.14 -53.14 -2.90
C ILE A 4 32.96 -53.33 -3.85
N ILE A 5 33.00 -54.34 -4.73
CA ILE A 5 31.91 -54.67 -5.68
C ILE A 5 30.75 -55.43 -4.98
N ALA A 6 31.02 -56.11 -3.87
CA ALA A 6 29.99 -56.84 -3.12
C ALA A 6 29.09 -55.91 -2.25
N ALA A 7 29.58 -54.68 -1.89
CA ALA A 7 28.79 -53.75 -1.07
C ALA A 7 27.83 -52.88 -1.90
N LEU A 8 28.09 -52.70 -3.20
CA LEU A 8 27.21 -51.92 -4.14
C LEU A 8 26.05 -52.73 -4.67
N LEU A 9 26.12 -54.08 -4.66
CA LEU A 9 25.04 -54.95 -5.10
C LEU A 9 24.03 -55.29 -3.94
N ALA A 10 24.41 -55.07 -2.67
CA ALA A 10 23.50 -55.27 -1.53
C ALA A 10 22.56 -54.06 -1.26
N PHE A 11 22.86 -52.88 -1.83
CA PHE A 11 22.03 -51.66 -1.68
C PHE A 11 20.94 -51.50 -2.76
N ALA A 12 21.02 -52.29 -3.84
CA ALA A 12 20.06 -52.28 -4.94
C ALA A 12 18.89 -53.29 -4.78
N MET A 13 18.85 -54.10 -3.72
CA MET A 13 17.81 -55.12 -3.51
C MET A 13 16.82 -54.85 -2.34
N LEU A 14 16.80 -53.64 -1.80
CA LEU A 14 15.88 -53.24 -0.73
C LEU A 14 14.72 -52.34 -1.17
N PHE A 15 14.52 -52.16 -2.49
CA PHE A 15 13.45 -51.28 -3.04
C PHE A 15 12.40 -52.02 -3.89
N SER A 16 12.25 -53.32 -3.74
CA SER A 16 11.25 -54.06 -4.52
C SER A 16 10.49 -55.12 -3.72
N LEU A 17 9.75 -54.70 -2.67
CA LEU A 17 8.70 -55.54 -2.06
C LEU A 17 7.72 -54.67 -1.29
N CYS A 18 6.84 -53.98 -1.99
CA CYS A 18 5.52 -53.57 -1.50
C CYS A 18 4.62 -53.24 -2.72
N ALA A 19 4.23 -54.29 -3.44
CA ALA A 19 3.12 -54.22 -4.35
C ALA A 19 2.29 -55.48 -4.12
N CYS A 20 1.24 -55.36 -3.32
CA CYS A 20 0.01 -56.13 -3.50
C CYS A 20 -1.04 -55.71 -2.46
N GLY A 21 -2.15 -55.22 -2.93
CA GLY A 21 -3.45 -55.56 -2.36
C GLY A 21 -4.13 -54.49 -1.51
N GLY A 22 -4.98 -53.72 -2.10
CA GLY A 22 -5.98 -52.92 -1.42
C GLY A 22 -6.64 -51.95 -2.38
N THR A 23 -7.67 -52.37 -3.12
CA THR A 23 -8.60 -51.49 -3.78
C THR A 23 -9.38 -50.69 -2.75
N ASN A 24 -8.86 -49.53 -2.38
CA ASN A 24 -9.67 -48.45 -1.83
C ASN A 24 -9.63 -47.32 -2.83
N ASN A 25 -10.79 -47.03 -3.40
CA ASN A 25 -11.06 -45.80 -4.15
C ASN A 25 -10.99 -44.60 -3.19
N ASP A 26 -9.81 -44.24 -2.78
CA ASP A 26 -9.55 -42.86 -2.31
C ASP A 26 -9.04 -42.09 -3.53
N ASN A 27 -9.94 -41.32 -4.14
CA ASN A 27 -9.60 -40.20 -4.95
C ASN A 27 -8.85 -39.17 -4.06
N LYS A 28 -7.64 -39.46 -3.64
CA LYS A 28 -6.68 -38.44 -3.26
C LYS A 28 -6.24 -37.81 -4.57
N THR A 29 -6.84 -36.66 -4.90
CA THR A 29 -6.18 -35.67 -5.71
C THR A 29 -4.79 -35.50 -5.10
N ASN A 30 -3.74 -35.81 -5.86
CA ASN A 30 -2.38 -35.38 -5.52
C ASN A 30 -2.43 -33.86 -5.63
N ASP A 31 -2.78 -33.18 -4.53
CA ASP A 31 -2.71 -31.72 -4.46
C ASP A 31 -1.20 -31.40 -4.46
N GLU A 32 -0.67 -31.11 -5.65
CA GLU A 32 0.70 -30.63 -5.79
C GLU A 32 0.83 -29.35 -4.97
N THR A 33 1.93 -29.24 -4.24
CA THR A 33 2.23 -28.11 -3.36
C THR A 33 3.59 -27.54 -3.71
N ARG A 34 3.78 -26.26 -3.43
CA ARG A 34 5.04 -25.55 -3.55
C ARG A 34 5.34 -24.76 -2.29
N VAL A 35 6.57 -24.31 -2.14
CA VAL A 35 7.02 -23.52 -1.00
C VAL A 35 7.26 -22.10 -1.46
N VAL A 36 6.77 -21.12 -0.69
CA VAL A 36 7.06 -19.70 -0.85
C VAL A 36 7.75 -19.18 0.41
N THR A 37 8.66 -18.22 0.25
CA THR A 37 9.29 -17.52 1.39
C THR A 37 8.52 -16.23 1.64
N ASP A 38 7.90 -16.09 2.80
CA ASP A 38 7.10 -14.93 3.15
C ASP A 38 7.94 -13.74 3.70
N ALA A 39 7.28 -12.62 3.98
CA ALA A 39 7.96 -11.40 4.45
C ALA A 39 8.68 -11.54 5.79
N CYS A 40 8.29 -12.52 6.61
CA CYS A 40 8.98 -12.86 7.87
C CYS A 40 10.10 -13.89 7.68
N GLY A 41 10.41 -14.27 6.44
CA GLY A 41 11.43 -15.30 6.12
C GLY A 41 10.98 -16.72 6.47
N ARG A 42 9.67 -16.98 6.55
CA ARG A 42 9.10 -18.32 6.77
C ARG A 42 8.96 -19.05 5.45
N GLU A 43 9.33 -20.32 5.43
CA GLU A 43 8.99 -21.23 4.33
C GLU A 43 7.56 -21.73 4.53
N VAL A 44 6.63 -21.31 3.67
CA VAL A 44 5.22 -21.66 3.75
C VAL A 44 4.86 -22.58 2.60
N THR A 45 4.35 -23.78 2.91
CA THR A 45 3.84 -24.73 1.91
C THR A 45 2.42 -24.31 1.54
N ILE A 46 2.18 -24.03 0.26
CA ILE A 46 0.88 -23.66 -0.31
C ILE A 46 0.52 -24.60 -1.47
N PRO A 47 -0.74 -24.69 -1.90
CA PRO A 47 -1.10 -25.40 -3.13
C PRO A 47 -0.31 -24.88 -4.34
N GLU A 48 0.01 -25.77 -5.29
CA GLU A 48 0.67 -25.38 -6.56
C GLU A 48 -0.11 -24.28 -7.28
N THR A 49 -1.45 -24.41 -7.29
CA THR A 49 -2.37 -23.39 -7.80
C THR A 49 -3.26 -22.93 -6.67
N VAL A 50 -3.13 -21.67 -6.26
CA VAL A 50 -4.01 -21.01 -5.29
C VAL A 50 -5.31 -20.61 -5.99
N LYS A 51 -6.47 -21.01 -5.44
CA LYS A 51 -7.81 -20.77 -6.00
C LYS A 51 -8.71 -19.97 -5.06
N SER A 52 -8.32 -19.87 -3.79
CA SER A 52 -9.10 -19.15 -2.79
C SER A 52 -8.20 -18.50 -1.75
N VAL A 53 -8.48 -17.23 -1.42
CA VAL A 53 -7.71 -16.48 -0.44
C VAL A 53 -8.62 -15.69 0.49
N ILE A 54 -8.12 -15.42 1.69
CA ILE A 54 -8.64 -14.43 2.63
C ILE A 54 -7.49 -13.49 2.95
N CYS A 55 -7.79 -12.19 2.96
CA CYS A 55 -6.86 -11.12 3.32
C CYS A 55 -7.15 -10.66 4.74
N VAL A 56 -6.12 -10.56 5.57
CA VAL A 56 -6.22 -10.14 6.98
C VAL A 56 -5.29 -8.97 7.24
N GLY A 57 -5.84 -7.92 7.82
CA GLY A 57 -5.09 -6.74 8.21
C GLY A 57 -4.78 -5.78 7.05
N VAL A 58 -4.16 -4.67 7.43
CA VAL A 58 -3.97 -3.51 6.54
C VAL A 58 -3.05 -3.84 5.36
N GLY A 59 -3.45 -3.43 4.18
CA GLY A 59 -2.65 -3.55 2.96
C GLY A 59 -2.83 -4.87 2.19
N SER A 60 -3.18 -5.98 2.86
CA SER A 60 -3.31 -7.29 2.21
C SER A 60 -4.31 -7.27 1.05
N LEU A 61 -5.53 -6.80 1.29
CA LEU A 61 -6.57 -6.74 0.26
C LEU A 61 -6.29 -5.68 -0.82
N ARG A 62 -5.68 -4.56 -0.45
CA ARG A 62 -5.27 -3.51 -1.41
C ARG A 62 -4.30 -4.06 -2.44
N PHE A 63 -3.22 -4.71 -2.00
CA PHE A 63 -2.25 -5.27 -2.93
C PHE A 63 -2.80 -6.48 -3.69
N THR A 64 -3.74 -7.24 -3.10
CA THR A 64 -4.49 -8.28 -3.82
C THR A 64 -5.31 -7.67 -4.97
N THR A 65 -5.88 -6.48 -4.77
CA THR A 65 -6.55 -5.71 -5.84
C THR A 65 -5.56 -5.29 -6.93
N TYR A 66 -4.41 -4.73 -6.56
CA TYR A 66 -3.39 -4.34 -7.55
C TYR A 66 -2.88 -5.52 -8.39
N MET A 67 -2.86 -6.72 -7.78
CA MET A 67 -2.50 -7.95 -8.46
C MET A 67 -3.60 -8.51 -9.37
N ASP A 68 -4.76 -7.84 -9.46
CA ASP A 68 -5.92 -8.33 -10.22
C ASP A 68 -6.31 -9.76 -9.80
N ALA A 69 -6.32 -10.02 -8.47
CA ALA A 69 -6.54 -11.34 -7.87
C ALA A 69 -7.86 -11.43 -7.07
N LEU A 70 -8.82 -10.55 -7.37
CA LEU A 70 -10.09 -10.46 -6.63
C LEU A 70 -11.01 -11.67 -6.87
N ASP A 71 -10.84 -12.36 -7.97
CA ASP A 71 -11.52 -13.61 -8.29
C ASP A 71 -11.18 -14.77 -7.34
N LEU A 72 -10.07 -14.64 -6.58
CA LEU A 72 -9.65 -15.60 -5.57
C LEU A 72 -10.28 -15.34 -4.18
N LEU A 73 -10.91 -14.19 -3.93
CA LEU A 73 -11.42 -13.83 -2.62
C LEU A 73 -12.64 -14.67 -2.24
N VAL A 74 -12.59 -15.30 -1.06
CA VAL A 74 -13.70 -16.07 -0.48
C VAL A 74 -14.23 -15.48 0.83
N GLY A 75 -13.73 -14.32 1.23
CA GLY A 75 -14.16 -13.55 2.38
C GLY A 75 -13.48 -12.19 2.45
N VAL A 76 -14.03 -11.27 3.23
CA VAL A 76 -13.56 -9.89 3.36
C VAL A 76 -13.70 -9.41 4.80
N GLU A 77 -12.83 -8.50 5.24
CA GLU A 77 -12.98 -7.85 6.55
C GLU A 77 -14.09 -6.78 6.51
N GLU A 78 -14.81 -6.58 7.63
CA GLU A 78 -15.92 -5.62 7.76
C GLU A 78 -15.50 -4.18 7.43
N ASN A 79 -14.28 -3.78 7.84
CA ASN A 79 -13.74 -2.45 7.60
C ASN A 79 -13.43 -2.16 6.12
N GLU A 80 -13.58 -3.14 5.24
CA GLU A 80 -13.49 -2.98 3.78
C GLU A 80 -14.86 -2.65 3.15
N LEU A 81 -15.95 -2.73 3.91
CA LEU A 81 -17.32 -2.50 3.47
C LEU A 81 -17.81 -1.10 3.89
N GLY A 82 -18.72 -0.53 3.11
CA GLY A 82 -19.34 0.77 3.39
C GLY A 82 -18.36 1.95 3.35
N VAL A 83 -17.28 1.85 2.58
CA VAL A 83 -16.22 2.86 2.52
C VAL A 83 -16.45 3.87 1.40
N GLY A 84 -15.89 5.08 1.56
CA GLY A 84 -15.91 6.13 0.55
C GLY A 84 -14.74 6.06 -0.44
N ALA A 85 -14.72 7.00 -1.38
CA ALA A 85 -13.73 7.06 -2.46
C ALA A 85 -12.26 7.21 -1.98
N GLN A 86 -12.03 7.69 -0.75
CA GLN A 86 -10.69 7.75 -0.14
C GLN A 86 -10.06 6.37 0.12
N LYS A 87 -10.81 5.29 -0.08
CA LYS A 87 -10.32 3.90 -0.05
C LYS A 87 -10.61 3.24 -1.41
N PRO A 88 -9.90 3.64 -2.48
CA PRO A 88 -10.30 3.36 -3.87
C PRO A 88 -10.47 1.89 -4.19
N PHE A 89 -9.51 1.06 -3.78
CA PHE A 89 -9.52 -0.38 -4.03
C PHE A 89 -10.76 -1.07 -3.44
N ALA A 90 -11.27 -0.59 -2.30
CA ALA A 90 -12.47 -1.14 -1.68
C ALA A 90 -13.74 -0.49 -2.24
N TYR A 91 -13.73 0.82 -2.47
CA TYR A 91 -14.87 1.56 -3.03
C TYR A 91 -15.34 0.98 -4.37
N LEU A 92 -14.41 0.61 -5.24
CA LEU A 92 -14.71 0.10 -6.59
C LEU A 92 -15.33 -1.31 -6.60
N HIS A 93 -15.29 -2.04 -5.49
CA HIS A 93 -15.67 -3.45 -5.44
C HIS A 93 -16.77 -3.77 -4.41
N GLN A 94 -17.43 -2.75 -3.83
CA GLN A 94 -18.46 -2.92 -2.79
C GLN A 94 -19.57 -3.89 -3.21
N ASP A 95 -20.10 -3.75 -4.42
CA ASP A 95 -21.20 -4.60 -4.94
C ASP A 95 -20.89 -6.10 -4.93
N VAL A 96 -19.62 -6.46 -5.05
CA VAL A 96 -19.15 -7.85 -5.04
C VAL A 96 -18.84 -8.28 -3.61
N TRP A 97 -18.14 -7.46 -2.85
CA TRP A 97 -17.64 -7.81 -1.52
C TRP A 97 -18.72 -7.89 -0.45
N GLU A 98 -19.79 -7.09 -0.55
CA GLU A 98 -20.95 -7.19 0.35
C GLU A 98 -21.62 -8.58 0.35
N LYS A 99 -21.37 -9.40 -0.69
CA LYS A 99 -21.88 -10.76 -0.82
C LYS A 99 -20.98 -11.83 -0.23
N LEU A 100 -19.73 -11.46 0.12
CA LEU A 100 -18.77 -12.37 0.70
C LEU A 100 -18.96 -12.50 2.22
N PRO A 101 -18.60 -13.64 2.81
CA PRO A 101 -18.54 -13.78 4.27
C PRO A 101 -17.62 -12.73 4.88
N GLN A 102 -18.03 -12.16 6.01
CA GLN A 102 -17.18 -11.28 6.81
C GLN A 102 -16.23 -12.13 7.66
N THR A 103 -14.93 -11.94 7.49
CA THR A 103 -13.88 -12.80 8.04
C THR A 103 -13.03 -12.13 9.11
N GLY A 104 -13.33 -10.89 9.44
CA GLY A 104 -12.61 -10.12 10.44
C GLY A 104 -12.96 -8.64 10.40
N ASN A 105 -12.22 -7.87 11.21
CA ASN A 105 -12.31 -6.41 11.21
C ASN A 105 -10.94 -5.82 11.56
N ASN A 106 -10.32 -5.12 10.61
CA ASN A 106 -9.04 -4.41 10.79
C ASN A 106 -7.93 -5.29 11.43
N GLY A 107 -7.78 -6.52 10.94
CA GLY A 107 -6.78 -7.49 11.40
C GLY A 107 -7.23 -8.38 12.57
N GLU A 108 -8.36 -8.09 13.20
CA GLU A 108 -9.00 -8.98 14.17
C GLU A 108 -9.80 -10.05 13.42
N THR A 109 -9.43 -11.32 13.57
CA THR A 109 -9.96 -12.42 12.76
C THR A 109 -11.22 -13.05 13.34
N TYR A 110 -12.18 -13.40 12.49
CA TYR A 110 -13.34 -14.24 12.84
C TYR A 110 -13.05 -15.69 12.45
N ASP A 111 -12.37 -16.41 13.33
CA ASP A 111 -11.76 -17.71 13.05
C ASP A 111 -12.74 -18.75 12.50
N GLU A 112 -13.96 -18.81 13.05
CA GLU A 112 -14.98 -19.77 12.60
C GLU A 112 -15.40 -19.51 11.15
N GLN A 113 -15.52 -18.23 10.76
CA GLN A 113 -15.84 -17.82 9.40
C GLN A 113 -14.69 -18.15 8.45
N ILE A 114 -13.44 -17.86 8.85
CA ILE A 114 -12.25 -18.18 8.06
C ILE A 114 -12.11 -19.68 7.84
N ILE A 115 -12.25 -20.48 8.92
CA ILE A 115 -12.18 -21.93 8.82
C ILE A 115 -13.32 -22.49 7.95
N SER A 116 -14.54 -21.92 8.08
CA SER A 116 -15.69 -22.32 7.27
C SER A 116 -15.52 -21.98 5.80
N ALA A 117 -14.91 -20.84 5.48
CA ALA A 117 -14.61 -20.44 4.11
C ALA A 117 -13.50 -21.29 3.48
N ASN A 118 -12.66 -21.91 4.31
CA ASN A 118 -11.60 -22.84 3.94
C ASN A 118 -10.75 -22.35 2.76
N PRO A 119 -10.09 -21.18 2.87
CA PRO A 119 -9.23 -20.67 1.81
C PRO A 119 -7.98 -21.54 1.64
N ASP A 120 -7.42 -21.54 0.45
CA ASP A 120 -6.13 -22.19 0.18
C ASP A 120 -4.97 -21.52 0.92
N VAL A 121 -5.06 -20.17 1.08
CA VAL A 121 -4.03 -19.34 1.72
C VAL A 121 -4.68 -18.15 2.42
N ILE A 122 -4.17 -17.77 3.58
CA ILE A 122 -4.44 -16.50 4.24
C ILE A 122 -3.25 -15.56 3.96
N ILE A 123 -3.53 -14.38 3.41
CA ILE A 123 -2.55 -13.30 3.24
C ILE A 123 -2.71 -12.35 4.41
N ALA A 124 -1.65 -12.18 5.21
CA ALA A 124 -1.80 -11.45 6.46
C ALA A 124 -0.62 -10.51 6.76
N GLN A 125 -0.93 -9.34 7.31
CA GLN A 125 0.06 -8.52 7.96
C GLN A 125 0.19 -8.93 9.42
N MET A 126 1.09 -9.85 9.70
CA MET A 126 1.36 -10.41 11.03
C MET A 126 2.86 -10.57 11.25
N ASP A 127 3.29 -10.54 12.51
CA ASP A 127 4.63 -11.00 12.88
C ASP A 127 4.74 -12.52 12.77
N LYS A 128 5.98 -13.03 12.79
CA LYS A 128 6.27 -14.44 12.60
C LYS A 128 5.56 -15.35 13.61
N ASP A 129 5.63 -15.00 14.88
CA ASP A 129 5.11 -15.86 15.96
C ASP A 129 3.58 -15.92 15.92
N THR A 130 2.95 -14.77 15.63
CA THR A 130 1.50 -14.67 15.42
C THR A 130 1.06 -15.50 14.22
N ALA A 131 1.76 -15.39 13.08
CA ALA A 131 1.45 -16.16 11.87
C ALA A 131 1.61 -17.67 12.07
N ASP A 132 2.69 -18.11 12.76
CA ASP A 132 2.90 -19.53 13.08
C ASP A 132 1.79 -20.10 13.99
N ALA A 133 1.41 -19.31 15.01
CA ALA A 133 0.33 -19.71 15.91
C ALA A 133 -1.02 -19.75 15.18
N TYR A 134 -1.28 -18.77 14.30
CA TYR A 134 -2.52 -18.69 13.55
C TYR A 134 -2.65 -19.80 12.50
N GLN A 135 -1.59 -20.07 11.75
CA GLN A 135 -1.52 -21.22 10.83
C GLN A 135 -1.76 -22.55 11.55
N LYS A 136 -1.15 -22.74 12.73
CA LYS A 136 -1.37 -23.93 13.55
C LYS A 136 -2.82 -24.04 14.06
N LYS A 137 -3.42 -22.92 14.43
CA LYS A 137 -4.80 -22.85 14.95
C LYS A 137 -5.83 -23.19 13.88
N THR A 138 -5.68 -22.62 12.69
CA THR A 138 -6.65 -22.76 11.60
C THR A 138 -6.40 -23.99 10.72
N GLY A 139 -5.15 -24.46 10.67
CA GLY A 139 -4.71 -25.48 9.72
C GLY A 139 -4.55 -24.96 8.28
N ILE A 140 -4.70 -23.65 8.05
CA ILE A 140 -4.63 -23.00 6.76
C ILE A 140 -3.26 -22.32 6.63
N PRO A 141 -2.55 -22.43 5.47
CA PRO A 141 -1.31 -21.72 5.24
C PRO A 141 -1.48 -20.20 5.40
N VAL A 142 -0.57 -19.56 6.14
CA VAL A 142 -0.53 -18.12 6.35
C VAL A 142 0.74 -17.57 5.71
N VAL A 143 0.60 -16.73 4.71
CA VAL A 143 1.70 -15.98 4.08
C VAL A 143 1.70 -14.55 4.62
N THR A 144 2.79 -14.17 5.29
CA THR A 144 2.93 -12.81 5.83
C THR A 144 3.40 -11.84 4.76
N ILE A 145 2.92 -10.60 4.85
CA ILE A 145 3.28 -9.51 3.95
C ILE A 145 3.99 -8.39 4.71
N PRO A 146 4.87 -7.59 4.04
CA PRO A 146 5.53 -6.45 4.67
C PRO A 146 4.55 -5.30 4.93
N MET A 147 4.90 -4.43 5.87
CA MET A 147 4.28 -3.10 5.98
C MET A 147 4.85 -2.22 4.88
N VAL A 148 3.98 -1.59 4.11
CA VAL A 148 4.34 -0.62 3.06
C VAL A 148 4.03 0.79 3.55
N GLU A 149 5.07 1.59 3.76
CA GLU A 149 4.98 3.01 4.16
C GLU A 149 5.49 3.96 3.07
N GLY A 150 6.41 3.49 2.24
CA GLY A 150 6.99 4.21 1.11
C GLY A 150 6.18 4.07 -0.19
N LEU A 151 6.72 4.61 -1.29
CA LEU A 151 6.08 4.60 -2.61
C LEU A 151 6.87 3.82 -3.66
N LEU A 152 8.16 4.05 -3.71
CA LEU A 152 9.07 3.55 -4.76
C LEU A 152 10.27 2.85 -4.12
N ASP A 153 10.06 2.24 -2.96
CA ASP A 153 11.05 1.51 -2.17
C ASP A 153 10.93 -0.01 -2.36
N ASP A 154 11.92 -0.72 -1.83
CA ASP A 154 12.01 -2.17 -1.99
C ASP A 154 10.80 -2.91 -1.37
N ALA A 155 10.20 -2.36 -0.29
CA ALA A 155 9.04 -3.00 0.35
C ALA A 155 7.81 -3.10 -0.58
N VAL A 156 7.59 -2.08 -1.43
CA VAL A 156 6.51 -2.12 -2.45
C VAL A 156 6.79 -3.18 -3.49
N PHE A 157 8.04 -3.24 -3.99
CA PHE A 157 8.44 -4.23 -5.00
C PHE A 157 8.39 -5.66 -4.44
N ASP A 158 8.90 -5.87 -3.23
CA ASP A 158 8.88 -7.18 -2.56
C ASP A 158 7.46 -7.67 -2.33
N MET A 159 6.54 -6.78 -1.90
CA MET A 159 5.12 -7.09 -1.74
C MET A 159 4.51 -7.56 -3.07
N ILE A 160 4.70 -6.80 -4.15
CA ILE A 160 4.15 -7.12 -5.47
C ILE A 160 4.71 -8.46 -5.97
N ASN A 161 6.02 -8.68 -5.84
CA ASN A 161 6.67 -9.92 -6.29
C ASN A 161 6.20 -11.13 -5.49
N LEU A 162 6.13 -11.02 -4.15
CA LEU A 162 5.63 -12.08 -3.29
C LEU A 162 4.19 -12.47 -3.63
N LEU A 163 3.30 -11.49 -3.79
CA LEU A 163 1.92 -11.78 -4.14
C LEU A 163 1.78 -12.32 -5.57
N GLY A 164 2.62 -11.85 -6.50
CA GLY A 164 2.73 -12.42 -7.85
C GLY A 164 3.08 -13.90 -7.82
N GLU A 165 4.03 -14.28 -6.97
CA GLU A 165 4.39 -15.67 -6.74
C GLU A 165 3.22 -16.45 -6.13
N VAL A 166 2.64 -15.96 -5.02
CA VAL A 166 1.54 -16.64 -4.31
C VAL A 166 0.33 -16.87 -5.20
N TYR A 167 -0.07 -15.89 -5.99
CA TYR A 167 -1.28 -15.97 -6.83
C TYR A 167 -1.05 -16.60 -8.22
N GLY A 168 0.22 -16.92 -8.58
CA GLY A 168 0.55 -17.35 -9.93
C GLY A 168 0.37 -16.24 -10.98
N LYS A 169 0.49 -14.97 -10.56
CA LYS A 169 0.30 -13.76 -11.38
C LYS A 169 1.62 -13.00 -11.59
N GLN A 170 2.69 -13.72 -11.91
CA GLN A 170 4.03 -13.15 -12.11
C GLN A 170 4.08 -12.12 -13.25
N ASP A 171 3.28 -12.30 -14.31
CA ASP A 171 3.20 -11.34 -15.40
C ASP A 171 2.61 -10.00 -14.93
N ARG A 172 1.58 -10.04 -14.08
CA ARG A 172 1.01 -8.83 -13.47
C ARG A 172 1.98 -8.17 -12.49
N ALA A 173 2.67 -8.95 -11.68
CA ALA A 173 3.73 -8.44 -10.80
C ALA A 173 4.82 -7.71 -11.59
N LYS A 174 5.25 -8.31 -12.70
CA LYS A 174 6.24 -7.70 -13.60
C LYS A 174 5.73 -6.40 -14.22
N GLU A 175 4.48 -6.37 -14.70
CA GLU A 175 3.86 -5.16 -15.27
C GLU A 175 3.89 -4.00 -14.26
N LEU A 176 3.47 -4.25 -13.00
CA LEU A 176 3.47 -3.24 -11.94
C LEU A 176 4.88 -2.80 -11.55
N THR A 177 5.83 -3.73 -11.41
CA THR A 177 7.21 -3.42 -11.04
C THR A 177 7.96 -2.69 -12.16
N ASP A 178 7.71 -3.04 -13.43
CA ASP A 178 8.25 -2.29 -14.58
C ASP A 178 7.70 -0.87 -14.61
N TYR A 179 6.39 -0.69 -14.37
CA TYR A 179 5.75 0.62 -14.32
C TYR A 179 6.32 1.49 -13.20
N LEU A 180 6.45 0.95 -11.98
CA LEU A 180 7.05 1.65 -10.85
C LEU A 180 8.54 1.98 -11.09
N THR A 181 9.27 1.08 -11.72
CA THR A 181 10.69 1.30 -12.09
C THR A 181 10.82 2.44 -13.09
N ALA A 182 9.97 2.48 -14.12
CA ALA A 182 9.96 3.57 -15.10
C ALA A 182 9.60 4.90 -14.43
N MET A 183 8.64 4.90 -13.51
CA MET A 183 8.25 6.08 -12.73
C MET A 183 9.38 6.57 -11.83
N LYS A 184 10.06 5.66 -11.12
CA LYS A 184 11.22 5.98 -10.28
C LYS A 184 12.35 6.62 -11.09
N GLN A 185 12.59 6.13 -12.32
CA GLN A 185 13.59 6.69 -13.22
C GLN A 185 13.17 8.06 -13.75
N ASP A 186 11.90 8.23 -14.19
CA ASP A 186 11.37 9.53 -14.66
C ASP A 186 11.52 10.61 -13.58
N ILE A 187 11.11 10.31 -12.35
CA ILE A 187 11.28 11.24 -11.21
C ILE A 187 12.75 11.56 -10.97
N ALA A 188 13.62 10.56 -10.96
CA ALA A 188 15.05 10.76 -10.72
C ALA A 188 15.68 11.67 -11.79
N ASP A 189 15.34 11.46 -13.06
CA ASP A 189 15.86 12.23 -14.21
C ASP A 189 15.37 13.69 -14.23
N ARG A 190 14.12 13.90 -13.79
CA ARG A 190 13.53 15.25 -13.67
C ARG A 190 14.12 16.01 -12.49
N VAL A 191 14.15 15.39 -11.32
CA VAL A 191 14.69 15.99 -10.09
C VAL A 191 16.19 16.29 -10.22
N ALA A 192 16.94 15.49 -10.98
CA ALA A 192 18.37 15.77 -11.25
C ALA A 192 18.64 17.10 -11.99
N LYS A 193 17.62 17.65 -12.66
CA LYS A 193 17.71 18.95 -13.36
C LYS A 193 17.34 20.12 -12.47
N VAL A 194 16.78 19.87 -11.29
CA VAL A 194 16.39 20.91 -10.32
C VAL A 194 17.64 21.48 -9.66
N ASP A 195 17.73 22.80 -9.62
CA ASP A 195 18.80 23.51 -8.92
C ASP A 195 18.64 23.30 -7.40
N LYS A 196 19.60 22.65 -6.79
CA LYS A 196 19.54 22.27 -5.38
C LYS A 196 19.45 23.47 -4.42
N ASP A 197 19.97 24.62 -4.85
CA ASP A 197 19.93 25.85 -4.05
C ASP A 197 18.57 26.57 -4.15
N LYS A 198 17.65 26.07 -5.00
CA LYS A 198 16.33 26.61 -5.24
C LYS A 198 15.19 25.65 -4.89
N ILE A 199 15.49 24.56 -4.17
CA ILE A 199 14.46 23.65 -3.69
C ILE A 199 13.62 24.38 -2.63
N PRO A 200 12.31 24.60 -2.87
CA PRO A 200 11.49 25.34 -1.93
C PRO A 200 11.23 24.51 -0.67
N SER A 201 11.07 25.21 0.45
CA SER A 201 10.62 24.59 1.70
C SER A 201 9.13 24.29 1.65
N VAL A 202 8.76 23.10 2.10
CA VAL A 202 7.38 22.58 2.05
C VAL A 202 6.93 22.18 3.44
N TYR A 203 5.73 22.55 3.81
CA TYR A 203 5.02 22.04 4.97
C TYR A 203 3.81 21.23 4.52
N VAL A 204 3.73 19.98 4.98
CA VAL A 204 2.54 19.15 4.81
C VAL A 204 1.71 19.24 6.08
N SER A 205 0.45 19.59 5.95
CA SER A 205 -0.47 19.89 7.05
C SER A 205 -1.71 19.02 6.98
N GLY A 206 -2.37 18.85 8.11
CA GLY A 206 -3.62 18.09 8.18
C GLY A 206 -3.44 16.57 8.05
N VAL A 207 -2.22 16.05 8.23
CA VAL A 207 -1.96 14.60 8.14
C VAL A 207 -2.65 13.87 9.29
N SER A 208 -3.47 12.86 8.96
CA SER A 208 -4.15 12.02 9.94
C SER A 208 -3.23 10.93 10.50
N PHE A 209 -3.23 10.76 11.83
CA PHE A 209 -2.61 9.63 12.52
C PHE A 209 -3.31 9.38 13.85
N LYS A 210 -3.80 8.17 14.08
CA LYS A 210 -4.61 7.85 15.28
C LYS A 210 -5.82 8.79 15.49
N GLY A 211 -6.32 9.40 14.40
CA GLY A 211 -7.41 10.36 14.39
C GLY A 211 -7.14 11.54 13.46
N ALA A 212 -8.07 12.51 13.47
CA ALA A 212 -7.96 13.75 12.71
C ALA A 212 -7.02 14.74 13.41
N HIS A 213 -6.16 15.41 12.63
CA HIS A 213 -5.27 16.46 13.10
C HIS A 213 -5.45 17.71 12.22
N GLY A 214 -5.35 18.88 12.83
CA GLY A 214 -5.46 20.15 12.14
C GLY A 214 -4.17 20.57 11.43
N PHE A 215 -3.95 21.87 11.39
CA PHE A 215 -2.77 22.45 10.74
C PHE A 215 -1.44 21.92 11.30
N GLU A 216 -1.40 21.59 12.58
CA GLU A 216 -0.25 21.05 13.29
C GLU A 216 0.12 19.62 12.86
N GLY A 217 -0.84 18.84 12.34
CA GLY A 217 -0.63 17.46 11.93
C GLY A 217 0.26 17.37 10.69
N THR A 218 1.44 16.76 10.83
CA THR A 218 2.44 16.64 9.76
C THR A 218 3.14 15.27 9.79
N GLU A 219 4.02 15.02 8.82
CA GLU A 219 4.80 13.78 8.76
C GLU A 219 6.25 14.05 8.33
N ALA A 220 7.21 13.60 9.14
CA ALA A 220 8.60 13.53 8.73
C ALA A 220 8.84 12.29 7.86
N GLY A 221 9.63 12.47 6.78
CA GLY A 221 9.81 11.43 5.76
C GLY A 221 8.56 11.24 4.88
N TYR A 222 7.74 12.29 4.71
CA TYR A 222 6.53 12.25 3.90
C TYR A 222 6.80 11.69 2.50
N ALA A 223 6.23 10.51 2.21
CA ALA A 223 6.65 9.67 1.09
C ALA A 223 6.65 10.37 -0.30
N PRO A 224 5.63 11.17 -0.70
CA PRO A 224 5.67 11.93 -1.94
C PRO A 224 6.84 12.91 -2.03
N LEU A 225 7.11 13.69 -0.96
CA LEU A 225 8.22 14.64 -0.93
C LEU A 225 9.58 13.94 -0.87
N ALA A 226 9.69 12.84 -0.14
CA ALA A 226 10.92 12.04 -0.07
C ALA A 226 11.32 11.50 -1.46
N ALA A 227 10.35 10.99 -2.24
CA ALA A 227 10.57 10.53 -3.62
C ALA A 227 11.07 11.68 -4.53
N LEU A 228 10.56 12.90 -4.33
CA LEU A 228 10.95 14.11 -5.06
C LEU A 228 12.23 14.75 -4.54
N LYS A 229 12.84 14.23 -3.47
CA LYS A 229 13.93 14.90 -2.73
C LYS A 229 13.56 16.33 -2.33
N GLY A 230 12.31 16.56 -2.00
CA GLY A 230 11.77 17.83 -1.57
C GLY A 230 12.26 18.24 -0.19
N ASN A 231 12.22 19.52 0.11
CA ASN A 231 12.63 20.08 1.41
C ASN A 231 11.42 20.12 2.36
N ASN A 232 11.09 18.99 2.97
CA ASN A 232 10.04 18.92 3.99
C ASN A 232 10.54 19.50 5.32
N ILE A 233 9.94 20.58 5.81
CA ILE A 233 10.38 21.23 7.07
C ILE A 233 10.23 20.31 8.29
N ALA A 234 9.32 19.34 8.25
CA ALA A 234 9.13 18.36 9.31
C ALA A 234 10.38 17.47 9.52
N ASP A 235 11.17 17.21 8.47
CA ASP A 235 12.35 16.34 8.53
C ASP A 235 13.45 16.96 9.42
N ALA A 236 13.53 18.29 9.51
CA ALA A 236 14.51 18.99 10.35
C ALA A 236 14.24 18.84 11.86
N THR A 237 13.09 18.30 12.26
CA THR A 237 12.74 18.10 13.69
C THR A 237 13.44 16.92 14.32
N GLY A 238 14.01 16.01 13.52
CA GLY A 238 14.60 14.75 13.97
C GLY A 238 13.57 13.70 14.42
N LYS A 239 12.27 13.95 14.21
CA LYS A 239 11.19 12.98 14.40
C LYS A 239 11.07 12.07 13.17
N SER A 240 10.29 11.00 13.28
CA SER A 240 9.96 10.11 12.17
C SER A 240 8.45 9.83 12.15
N GLY A 241 7.88 9.66 10.95
CA GLY A 241 6.46 9.42 10.76
C GLY A 241 5.59 10.64 11.11
N ALA A 242 4.31 10.40 11.34
CA ALA A 242 3.34 11.46 11.60
C ALA A 242 3.33 11.93 13.06
N PHE A 243 3.22 13.24 13.25
CA PHE A 243 3.21 13.90 14.57
C PHE A 243 2.64 15.31 14.49
N ASP A 244 2.29 15.90 15.65
CA ASP A 244 1.94 17.32 15.75
C ASP A 244 3.20 18.16 15.85
N MET A 245 3.36 19.11 14.91
CA MET A 245 4.43 20.10 14.92
C MET A 245 3.95 21.36 15.62
N ASP A 246 4.82 21.97 16.44
CA ASP A 246 4.54 23.26 17.04
C ASP A 246 4.36 24.31 15.93
N ILE A 247 3.19 24.95 15.89
CA ILE A 247 2.84 25.94 14.86
C ILE A 247 3.74 27.18 14.90
N GLU A 248 4.34 27.51 16.05
CA GLU A 248 5.32 28.58 16.16
C GLU A 248 6.65 28.20 15.46
N GLN A 249 7.00 26.91 15.44
CA GLN A 249 8.12 26.44 14.64
C GLN A 249 7.81 26.56 13.14
N VAL A 250 6.58 26.23 12.72
CA VAL A 250 6.16 26.42 11.32
C VAL A 250 6.27 27.89 10.93
N LEU A 251 5.78 28.81 11.77
CA LEU A 251 5.88 30.24 11.54
C LEU A 251 7.33 30.73 11.48
N LYS A 252 8.19 30.22 12.34
CA LYS A 252 9.61 30.60 12.37
C LYS A 252 10.37 30.16 11.11
N VAL A 253 10.03 29.01 10.56
CA VAL A 253 10.61 28.52 9.29
C VAL A 253 10.00 29.24 8.10
N ASP A 254 8.70 29.59 8.17
CA ASP A 254 7.89 30.24 7.15
C ASP A 254 8.02 29.53 5.77
N PRO A 255 7.43 28.34 5.62
CA PRO A 255 7.62 27.49 4.44
C PRO A 255 7.12 28.19 3.16
N ASP A 256 7.81 27.92 2.04
CA ASP A 256 7.45 28.48 0.72
C ASP A 256 6.11 27.96 0.22
N TYR A 257 5.79 26.69 0.51
CA TYR A 257 4.56 26.01 0.10
C TYR A 257 3.94 25.24 1.27
N ILE A 258 2.61 25.20 1.30
CA ILE A 258 1.83 24.40 2.25
C ILE A 258 0.92 23.46 1.45
N PHE A 259 0.97 22.17 1.76
CA PHE A 259 0.02 21.17 1.25
C PHE A 259 -0.86 20.69 2.40
N VAL A 260 -2.18 20.78 2.22
CA VAL A 260 -3.17 20.37 3.23
C VAL A 260 -3.83 19.08 2.79
N ASP A 261 -3.83 18.08 3.67
CA ASP A 261 -4.57 16.85 3.46
C ASP A 261 -6.08 17.11 3.40
N THR A 262 -6.73 16.69 2.33
CA THR A 262 -8.16 16.94 2.08
C THR A 262 -9.08 16.38 3.15
N SER A 263 -8.69 15.30 3.85
CA SER A 263 -9.52 14.73 4.93
C SER A 263 -9.68 15.66 6.13
N ASN A 264 -8.73 16.58 6.33
CA ASN A 264 -8.73 17.50 7.47
C ASN A 264 -8.77 18.99 7.04
N LEU A 265 -9.06 19.25 5.77
CA LEU A 265 -9.11 20.61 5.24
C LEU A 265 -10.14 21.49 5.99
N ASP A 266 -11.30 20.94 6.32
CA ASP A 266 -12.33 21.69 7.07
C ASP A 266 -11.87 22.02 8.49
N LEU A 267 -11.12 21.13 9.13
CA LEU A 267 -10.52 21.39 10.45
C LEU A 267 -9.48 22.51 10.37
N VAL A 268 -8.64 22.50 9.33
CA VAL A 268 -7.66 23.60 9.09
C VAL A 268 -8.36 24.94 8.84
N LYS A 269 -9.47 24.95 8.08
CA LYS A 269 -10.29 26.16 7.88
C LYS A 269 -10.94 26.64 9.18
N GLN A 270 -11.42 25.73 10.01
CA GLN A 270 -11.93 26.09 11.32
C GLN A 270 -10.85 26.74 12.19
N GLN A 271 -9.66 26.16 12.24
CA GLN A 271 -8.51 26.72 12.97
C GLN A 271 -8.08 28.09 12.42
N TYR A 272 -8.15 28.27 11.09
CA TYR A 272 -7.96 29.61 10.50
C TYR A 272 -8.96 30.61 11.06
N ALA A 273 -10.25 30.26 11.10
CA ALA A 273 -11.29 31.14 11.61
C ALA A 273 -11.09 31.52 13.10
N GLU A 274 -10.51 30.62 13.89
CA GLU A 274 -10.19 30.85 15.31
C GLU A 274 -8.95 31.72 15.52
N ASN A 275 -7.95 31.65 14.63
CA ASN A 275 -6.71 32.41 14.74
C ASN A 275 -6.21 32.96 13.37
N PRO A 276 -6.97 33.82 12.70
CA PRO A 276 -6.60 34.31 11.36
C PRO A 276 -5.28 35.10 11.36
N ALA A 277 -4.89 35.71 12.49
CA ALA A 277 -3.65 36.48 12.57
C ALA A 277 -2.40 35.61 12.37
N PHE A 278 -2.41 34.40 12.93
CA PHE A 278 -1.34 33.43 12.77
C PHE A 278 -1.19 33.04 11.29
N TYR A 279 -2.26 32.54 10.67
CA TYR A 279 -2.21 32.05 9.28
C TYR A 279 -1.87 33.15 8.29
N ASN A 280 -2.43 34.36 8.48
CA ASN A 280 -2.13 35.53 7.65
C ASN A 280 -0.70 36.04 7.86
N SER A 281 0.06 35.56 8.82
CA SER A 281 1.48 35.88 8.98
C SER A 281 2.38 35.02 8.07
N LEU A 282 1.91 33.81 7.69
CA LEU A 282 2.65 32.90 6.82
C LEU A 282 2.73 33.42 5.39
N THR A 283 3.92 33.40 4.81
CA THR A 283 4.16 33.89 3.43
C THR A 283 3.40 33.04 2.42
N ALA A 284 3.36 31.72 2.59
CA ALA A 284 2.62 30.82 1.71
C ALA A 284 1.11 31.16 1.64
N VAL A 285 0.50 31.56 2.75
CA VAL A 285 -0.91 31.99 2.79
C VAL A 285 -1.11 33.33 2.09
N LYS A 286 -0.25 34.33 2.36
CA LYS A 286 -0.32 35.65 1.71
C LYS A 286 -0.18 35.58 0.19
N GLU A 287 0.64 34.66 -0.29
CA GLU A 287 0.97 34.52 -1.71
C GLU A 287 0.15 33.44 -2.43
N ASN A 288 -0.91 32.91 -1.79
CA ASN A 288 -1.79 31.87 -2.32
C ASN A 288 -1.01 30.61 -2.72
N ARG A 289 0.01 30.23 -1.95
CA ARG A 289 0.81 29.00 -2.13
C ARG A 289 0.38 27.91 -1.16
N VAL A 290 -0.92 27.80 -0.93
CA VAL A 290 -1.56 26.71 -0.19
C VAL A 290 -2.31 25.82 -1.15
N PHE A 291 -2.08 24.53 -1.08
CA PHE A 291 -2.64 23.54 -1.98
C PHE A 291 -3.26 22.39 -1.19
N SER A 292 -4.26 21.72 -1.74
CA SER A 292 -4.74 20.45 -1.21
C SER A 292 -3.99 19.30 -1.84
N GLN A 293 -3.95 18.19 -1.13
CA GLN A 293 -3.53 16.89 -1.61
C GLN A 293 -4.58 15.83 -1.26
N ILE A 294 -4.64 14.75 -2.01
CA ILE A 294 -5.53 13.63 -1.72
C ILE A 294 -5.04 12.93 -0.47
N SER A 295 -5.95 12.58 0.45
CA SER A 295 -5.60 11.78 1.61
C SER A 295 -5.25 10.35 1.20
N PHE A 296 -3.99 9.98 1.26
CA PHE A 296 -3.56 8.62 0.91
C PHE A 296 -3.32 7.72 2.13
N ARG A 297 -3.30 8.30 3.34
CA ARG A 297 -3.11 7.59 4.61
C ARG A 297 -4.44 7.12 5.20
N PHE A 298 -5.15 6.25 4.49
CA PHE A 298 -6.38 5.64 5.01
C PHE A 298 -6.22 4.12 5.09
N CYS A 299 -6.12 3.57 6.30
CA CYS A 299 -5.76 2.16 6.53
C CYS A 299 -4.46 1.78 5.81
N ALA A 300 -3.32 2.36 6.25
CA ALA A 300 -2.01 2.34 5.60
C ALA A 300 -1.96 3.10 4.25
N THR A 301 -0.84 3.03 3.55
CA THR A 301 -0.59 3.80 2.33
C THR A 301 -1.40 3.27 1.15
N ASN A 302 -2.29 4.10 0.60
CA ASN A 302 -2.85 3.90 -0.74
C ASN A 302 -1.80 4.37 -1.75
N VAL A 303 -1.06 3.42 -2.31
CA VAL A 303 0.13 3.69 -3.14
C VAL A 303 -0.23 4.51 -4.36
N GLU A 304 -1.34 4.18 -5.01
CA GLU A 304 -1.85 4.89 -6.20
C GLU A 304 -2.21 6.35 -5.91
N LEU A 305 -2.80 6.65 -4.76
CA LEU A 305 -3.12 8.02 -4.36
C LEU A 305 -1.85 8.81 -4.05
N ALA A 306 -0.92 8.20 -3.33
CA ALA A 306 0.34 8.84 -2.97
C ALA A 306 1.24 9.09 -4.20
N LEU A 307 1.20 8.23 -5.22
CA LEU A 307 1.90 8.43 -6.49
C LEU A 307 1.27 9.58 -7.29
N ALA A 308 -0.07 9.70 -7.27
CA ALA A 308 -0.77 10.83 -7.89
C ALA A 308 -0.41 12.15 -7.21
N ASP A 309 -0.41 12.21 -5.88
CA ASP A 309 0.04 13.37 -5.11
C ASP A 309 1.50 13.72 -5.37
N MET A 310 2.37 12.73 -5.49
CA MET A 310 3.78 12.96 -5.82
C MET A 310 3.94 13.72 -7.12
N TYR A 311 3.25 13.31 -8.19
CA TYR A 311 3.31 14.03 -9.46
C TYR A 311 2.66 15.40 -9.37
N TYR A 312 1.53 15.53 -8.67
CA TYR A 312 0.91 16.84 -8.45
C TYR A 312 1.84 17.79 -7.68
N MET A 313 2.39 17.35 -6.55
CA MET A 313 3.35 18.15 -5.78
C MET A 313 4.55 18.55 -6.62
N ALA A 314 5.05 17.65 -7.47
CA ALA A 314 6.16 17.93 -8.37
C ALA A 314 5.85 19.06 -9.37
N THR A 315 4.63 19.12 -9.92
CA THR A 315 4.22 20.21 -10.82
C THR A 315 4.16 21.56 -10.11
N VAL A 316 3.91 21.57 -8.80
CA VAL A 316 3.84 22.78 -7.97
C VAL A 316 5.23 23.25 -7.54
N ILE A 317 6.06 22.34 -6.99
CA ILE A 317 7.36 22.73 -6.40
C ILE A 317 8.51 22.76 -7.41
N TYR A 318 8.37 22.07 -8.56
CA TYR A 318 9.36 21.98 -9.63
C TYR A 318 8.73 22.24 -11.01
N PRO A 319 8.03 23.37 -11.21
CA PRO A 319 7.19 23.61 -12.39
C PRO A 319 7.96 23.47 -13.72
N ASP A 320 9.22 23.90 -13.78
CA ASP A 320 10.02 23.83 -15.02
C ASP A 320 10.39 22.36 -15.37
N ALA A 321 10.65 21.53 -14.37
CA ALA A 321 11.05 20.14 -14.58
C ALA A 321 9.84 19.23 -14.89
N PHE A 322 8.62 19.67 -14.55
CA PHE A 322 7.37 18.91 -14.75
C PHE A 322 6.36 19.69 -15.63
N ALA A 323 6.81 20.62 -16.45
CA ALA A 323 5.96 21.49 -17.28
C ALA A 323 5.11 20.72 -18.31
N ASP A 324 5.54 19.52 -18.67
CA ASP A 324 4.85 18.61 -19.61
C ASP A 324 3.87 17.66 -18.91
N VAL A 325 3.77 17.70 -17.59
CA VAL A 325 2.92 16.79 -16.80
C VAL A 325 1.57 17.47 -16.54
N ASP A 326 0.49 16.84 -17.03
CA ASP A 326 -0.86 17.11 -16.58
C ASP A 326 -1.13 16.20 -15.36
N PRO A 327 -1.28 16.75 -14.13
CA PRO A 327 -1.40 15.93 -12.93
C PRO A 327 -2.69 15.10 -12.88
N VAL A 328 -3.80 15.59 -13.48
CA VAL A 328 -5.06 14.83 -13.52
C VAL A 328 -4.94 13.66 -14.49
N ALA A 329 -4.38 13.88 -15.68
CA ALA A 329 -4.13 12.80 -16.63
C ALA A 329 -3.17 11.76 -16.06
N LYS A 330 -2.11 12.20 -15.34
CA LYS A 330 -1.16 11.28 -14.68
C LYS A 330 -1.82 10.51 -13.54
N ALA A 331 -2.67 11.12 -12.72
CA ALA A 331 -3.44 10.43 -11.68
C ALA A 331 -4.33 9.34 -12.28
N ASN A 332 -5.07 9.64 -13.35
CA ASN A 332 -5.92 8.65 -14.01
C ASN A 332 -5.11 7.52 -14.67
N GLU A 333 -3.92 7.81 -15.23
CA GLU A 333 -3.00 6.77 -15.71
C GLU A 333 -2.60 5.81 -14.58
N ILE A 334 -2.26 6.36 -13.41
CA ILE A 334 -1.89 5.59 -12.21
C ILE A 334 -3.09 4.75 -11.73
N PHE A 335 -4.27 5.35 -11.61
CA PHE A 335 -5.47 4.64 -11.16
C PHE A 335 -5.86 3.53 -12.11
N LYS A 336 -5.71 3.73 -13.42
CA LYS A 336 -5.91 2.68 -14.41
C LYS A 336 -4.93 1.52 -14.22
N MET A 337 -3.66 1.83 -13.96
CA MET A 337 -2.64 0.79 -13.76
C MET A 337 -2.92 -0.04 -12.49
N PHE A 338 -3.26 0.57 -11.37
CA PHE A 338 -3.40 -0.12 -10.09
C PHE A 338 -4.81 -0.66 -9.83
N LEU A 339 -5.84 0.02 -10.34
CA LEU A 339 -7.24 -0.23 -9.97
C LEU A 339 -8.09 -0.67 -11.18
N GLY A 340 -7.56 -0.58 -12.40
CA GLY A 340 -8.35 -0.80 -13.62
C GLY A 340 -9.38 0.30 -13.92
N ALA A 341 -9.35 1.44 -13.22
CA ALA A 341 -10.33 2.53 -13.35
C ALA A 341 -9.81 3.64 -14.26
N ASP A 342 -10.56 3.97 -15.33
CA ASP A 342 -10.14 4.92 -16.36
C ASP A 342 -10.20 6.41 -15.93
N ASP A 343 -11.15 6.80 -15.08
CA ASP A 343 -11.39 8.20 -14.63
C ASP A 343 -11.77 8.25 -13.15
N PHE A 344 -10.95 7.67 -12.29
CA PHE A 344 -11.23 7.65 -10.86
C PHE A 344 -10.99 9.00 -10.19
N TYR A 345 -10.16 9.87 -10.79
CA TYR A 345 -9.94 11.23 -10.27
C TYR A 345 -11.24 12.05 -10.22
N SER A 346 -12.13 11.89 -11.22
CA SER A 346 -13.45 12.54 -11.20
C SER A 346 -14.27 12.12 -9.97
N THR A 347 -14.28 10.83 -9.65
CA THR A 347 -14.96 10.29 -8.46
C THR A 347 -14.37 10.85 -7.16
N LEU A 348 -13.05 10.94 -7.06
CA LEU A 348 -12.39 11.55 -5.90
C LEU A 348 -12.74 13.04 -5.77
N ASN A 349 -12.72 13.79 -6.87
CA ASN A 349 -13.04 15.20 -6.88
C ASN A 349 -14.50 15.47 -6.47
N GLU A 350 -15.45 14.69 -6.97
CA GLU A 350 -16.86 14.77 -6.57
C GLU A 350 -17.07 14.45 -5.08
N ALA A 351 -16.24 13.57 -4.52
CA ALA A 351 -16.26 13.23 -3.10
C ALA A 351 -15.48 14.23 -2.20
N GLY A 352 -14.89 15.29 -2.80
CA GLY A 352 -14.12 16.31 -2.07
C GLY A 352 -12.65 15.98 -1.84
N TYR A 353 -12.14 14.91 -2.44
CA TYR A 353 -10.73 14.47 -2.36
C TYR A 353 -10.01 14.83 -3.66
N SER A 354 -9.59 16.08 -3.79
CA SER A 354 -8.86 16.51 -4.98
C SER A 354 -7.64 17.33 -4.61
N PHE A 355 -6.65 17.34 -5.47
CA PHE A 355 -5.54 18.26 -5.36
C PHE A 355 -5.81 19.55 -6.17
N GLY A 356 -5.33 20.66 -5.65
CA GLY A 356 -5.50 21.97 -6.27
C GLY A 356 -5.11 23.12 -5.33
N PRO A 357 -5.12 24.37 -5.82
CA PRO A 357 -5.01 25.53 -4.96
C PRO A 357 -6.17 25.60 -3.97
N VAL A 358 -5.89 25.91 -2.71
CA VAL A 358 -6.89 26.00 -1.64
C VAL A 358 -6.85 27.38 -1.00
N ASP A 359 -8.03 27.97 -0.84
CA ASP A 359 -8.22 29.15 -0.01
C ASP A 359 -8.72 28.72 1.37
N ILE A 360 -7.81 28.64 2.34
CA ILE A 360 -8.15 28.27 3.72
C ILE A 360 -8.86 29.41 4.49
N THR A 361 -8.99 30.60 3.87
CA THR A 361 -9.62 31.77 4.49
C THR A 361 -11.15 31.81 4.30
N LYS A 362 -11.70 30.86 3.55
CA LYS A 362 -13.13 30.75 3.21
C LYS A 362 -13.77 29.47 3.71
#